data_2bf3b990e5f0ec8834f20b1103ebfb42
#
_entry.id   2bf3b990e5f0ec8834f20b1103ebfb42
#
_cell.length_a   1.000
_cell.length_b   1.000
_cell.length_c   1.000
_cell.angle_alpha   90.00
_cell.angle_beta   90.00
_cell.angle_gamma   90.00
#
_symmetry.space_group_name_H-M   'P 1'
#
loop_
_entity.id
_entity.type
_entity.pdbx_description
1 polymer ?
#
loop_
_entity_poly.entity_id
_entity_poly.type
_entity_poly.pdbx_seq_one_letter_code
_entity_poly.pdbx_strand_id
1 'polypeptide(L)'
;MHTIRFDAAPFYDAPGHQGMRMRRIQGREAGPSDTVWLGVSVIEPGGGTTAAASAVEKFYLVMDGELEISAQIGAEQEVALLARHDSCRIAPGESRRLHNRSDRPCTVLLVMPNA
;
A
#
# COMPACT_ATOMS: atom_id res chain seq x y z
N MET A 1 -12.04 9.06 -20.56
CA MET A 1 -11.84 9.14 -19.10
C MET A 1 -12.54 7.96 -18.45
N HIS A 2 -11.91 7.31 -17.47
CA HIS A 2 -12.50 6.19 -16.75
C HIS A 2 -12.59 6.55 -15.26
N THR A 3 -13.80 6.62 -14.74
CA THR A 3 -14.06 7.07 -13.38
C THR A 3 -14.59 5.91 -12.54
N ILE A 4 -14.01 5.72 -11.36
CA ILE A 4 -14.51 4.77 -10.37
C ILE A 4 -14.77 5.51 -9.06
N ARG A 5 -15.99 5.38 -8.54
CA ARG A 5 -16.32 5.85 -7.20
C ARG A 5 -15.71 4.89 -6.19
N PHE A 6 -15.17 5.40 -5.10
CA PHE A 6 -14.44 4.59 -4.13
C PHE A 6 -15.28 3.43 -3.59
N ASP A 7 -16.53 3.69 -3.22
CA ASP A 7 -17.41 2.69 -2.66
C ASP A 7 -17.89 1.64 -3.68
N ALA A 8 -17.65 1.87 -4.96
CA ALA A 8 -17.92 0.91 -6.03
C ALA A 8 -16.66 0.19 -6.51
N ALA A 9 -15.49 0.56 -6.01
CA ALA A 9 -14.24 -0.04 -6.43
C ALA A 9 -14.13 -1.49 -5.92
N PRO A 10 -13.57 -2.42 -6.73
CA PRO A 10 -13.50 -3.82 -6.35
C PRO A 10 -12.51 -4.06 -5.20
N PHE A 11 -12.89 -4.93 -4.28
CA PHE A 11 -11.99 -5.42 -3.24
C PHE A 11 -11.02 -6.45 -3.82
N TYR A 12 -9.85 -6.55 -3.23
CA TYR A 12 -8.90 -7.62 -3.52
C TYR A 12 -8.19 -8.04 -2.23
N ASP A 13 -7.59 -9.23 -2.27
CA ASP A 13 -6.78 -9.76 -1.18
C ASP A 13 -5.35 -9.99 -1.66
N ALA A 14 -4.41 -10.01 -0.72
CA ALA A 14 -3.03 -10.34 -0.99
C ALA A 14 -2.45 -11.14 0.18
N PRO A 15 -1.53 -12.08 -0.08
CA PRO A 15 -0.90 -12.86 0.99
C PRO A 15 -0.19 -11.97 2.00
N GLY A 16 -0.22 -12.37 3.27
CA GLY A 16 0.50 -11.67 4.32
C GLY A 16 -0.09 -10.33 4.74
N HIS A 17 -1.34 -10.05 4.37
CA HIS A 17 -2.05 -8.83 4.75
C HIS A 17 -3.12 -9.18 5.79
N GLN A 18 -3.16 -8.44 6.90
CA GLN A 18 -4.12 -8.66 7.98
C GLN A 18 -4.69 -7.32 8.46
N GLY A 19 -5.99 -7.32 8.81
CA GLY A 19 -6.67 -6.11 9.27
C GLY A 19 -6.67 -5.01 8.23
N MET A 20 -6.71 -5.37 6.96
CA MET A 20 -6.68 -4.44 5.83
C MET A 20 -7.87 -4.69 4.92
N ARG A 21 -8.51 -3.61 4.48
CA ARG A 21 -9.51 -3.63 3.43
C ARG A 21 -8.94 -2.93 2.23
N MET A 22 -8.70 -3.65 1.14
CA MET A 22 -7.99 -3.18 -0.03
C MET A 22 -8.93 -3.13 -1.23
N ARG A 23 -8.91 -1.99 -1.93
CA ARG A 23 -9.68 -1.79 -3.16
C ARG A 23 -8.76 -1.36 -4.28
N ARG A 24 -8.92 -1.97 -5.46
CA ARG A 24 -8.31 -1.44 -6.69
C ARG A 24 -9.17 -0.27 -7.16
N ILE A 25 -8.56 0.91 -7.29
CA ILE A 25 -9.30 2.11 -7.71
C ILE A 25 -9.03 2.47 -9.17
N GLN A 26 -7.95 1.98 -9.76
CA GLN A 26 -7.67 2.07 -11.20
C GLN A 26 -6.77 0.88 -11.58
N GLY A 27 -6.94 0.36 -12.77
CA GLY A 27 -6.17 -0.75 -13.28
C GLY A 27 -6.66 -2.10 -12.77
N ARG A 28 -6.12 -3.19 -13.33
CA ARG A 28 -6.52 -4.57 -13.00
C ARG A 28 -8.03 -4.73 -13.14
N GLU A 29 -8.71 -5.36 -12.17
CA GLU A 29 -10.17 -5.53 -12.20
C GLU A 29 -10.95 -4.22 -12.11
N ALA A 30 -10.30 -3.12 -11.78
CA ALA A 30 -10.94 -1.81 -11.70
C ALA A 30 -11.02 -1.08 -13.06
N GLY A 31 -10.40 -1.63 -14.10
CA GLY A 31 -10.51 -1.08 -15.44
C GLY A 31 -9.16 -0.88 -16.14
N PRO A 32 -9.17 -0.25 -17.31
CA PRO A 32 -7.97 -0.16 -18.15
C PRO A 32 -6.88 0.69 -17.53
N SER A 33 -5.64 0.25 -17.71
CA SER A 33 -4.45 1.03 -17.37
C SER A 33 -3.27 0.48 -18.16
N ASP A 34 -2.46 1.37 -18.73
CA ASP A 34 -1.32 0.97 -19.55
C ASP A 34 -0.04 0.79 -18.74
N THR A 35 0.10 1.52 -17.64
CA THR A 35 1.38 1.60 -16.93
C THR A 35 1.32 1.18 -15.47
N VAL A 36 0.32 1.62 -14.73
CA VAL A 36 0.23 1.41 -13.29
C VAL A 36 -1.16 0.93 -12.89
N TRP A 37 -1.25 0.36 -11.71
CA TRP A 37 -2.53 0.24 -11.02
C TRP A 37 -2.44 0.93 -9.67
N LEU A 38 -3.60 1.38 -9.17
CA LEU A 38 -3.71 2.09 -7.91
C LEU A 38 -4.63 1.31 -6.98
N GLY A 39 -4.18 1.17 -5.74
CA GLY A 39 -4.99 0.57 -4.69
C GLY A 39 -5.06 1.47 -3.48
N VAL A 40 -6.22 1.47 -2.81
CA VAL A 40 -6.39 2.15 -1.54
C VAL A 40 -6.70 1.10 -0.49
N SER A 41 -5.94 1.15 0.60
CA SER A 41 -6.11 0.24 1.73
C SER A 41 -6.52 1.03 2.96
N VAL A 42 -7.49 0.51 3.69
CA VAL A 42 -7.81 0.96 5.04
C VAL A 42 -7.25 -0.08 6.00
N ILE A 43 -6.29 0.34 6.81
CA ILE A 43 -5.58 -0.54 7.75
C ILE A 43 -6.09 -0.26 9.15
N GLU A 44 -6.71 -1.26 9.76
CA GLU A 44 -7.24 -1.14 11.13
C GLU A 44 -6.09 -1.06 12.14
N PRO A 45 -6.35 -0.53 13.36
CA PRO A 45 -5.34 -0.59 14.42
C PRO A 45 -4.81 -2.01 14.62
N GLY A 46 -3.48 -2.16 14.62
CA GLY A 46 -2.83 -3.45 14.69
C GLY A 46 -2.70 -4.20 13.37
N GLY A 47 -3.37 -3.72 12.32
CA GLY A 47 -3.29 -4.33 10.99
C GLY A 47 -2.00 -3.98 10.26
N GLY A 48 -1.74 -4.70 9.18
CA GLY A 48 -0.56 -4.49 8.35
C GLY A 48 -0.19 -5.71 7.53
N THR A 49 1.09 -5.79 7.18
CA THR A 49 1.61 -6.86 6.34
C THR A 49 2.79 -7.56 6.99
N THR A 50 3.06 -8.78 6.55
CA THR A 50 4.37 -9.38 6.78
C THR A 50 5.41 -8.68 5.91
N ALA A 51 6.70 -8.90 6.22
CA ALA A 51 7.78 -8.40 5.39
C ALA A 51 7.83 -9.20 4.09
N ALA A 52 7.86 -8.52 2.96
CA ALA A 52 7.93 -9.15 1.66
C ALA A 52 8.58 -8.23 0.64
N ALA A 53 9.34 -8.82 -0.28
CA ALA A 53 9.97 -8.10 -1.38
C ALA A 53 9.29 -8.47 -2.70
N SER A 54 9.34 -7.57 -3.67
CA SER A 54 8.90 -7.83 -5.03
C SER A 54 9.94 -7.33 -6.03
N ALA A 55 9.81 -7.76 -7.28
CA ALA A 55 10.74 -7.37 -8.33
C ALA A 55 10.45 -5.97 -8.89
N VAL A 56 9.39 -5.31 -8.44
CA VAL A 56 8.95 -4.02 -8.99
C VAL A 56 9.02 -2.92 -7.94
N GLU A 57 9.21 -1.70 -8.44
CA GLU A 57 9.12 -0.48 -7.65
C GLU A 57 7.67 -0.22 -7.22
N LYS A 58 7.48 0.32 -6.04
CA LYS A 58 6.16 0.75 -5.59
C LYS A 58 6.26 1.98 -4.70
N PHE A 59 5.15 2.70 -4.61
CA PHE A 59 5.05 3.91 -3.80
C PHE A 59 3.84 3.82 -2.88
N TYR A 60 4.02 4.31 -1.66
CA TYR A 60 2.94 4.46 -0.68
C TYR A 60 2.77 5.92 -0.33
N LEU A 61 1.52 6.36 -0.25
CA LEU A 61 1.14 7.71 0.22
C LEU A 61 0.10 7.56 1.30
N VAL A 62 0.37 8.07 2.50
CA VAL A 62 -0.61 8.07 3.59
C VAL A 62 -1.64 9.16 3.30
N MET A 63 -2.90 8.77 3.19
CA MET A 63 -4.01 9.69 2.91
C MET A 63 -4.67 10.19 4.19
N ASP A 64 -4.68 9.35 5.23
CA ASP A 64 -5.26 9.68 6.53
C ASP A 64 -4.68 8.75 7.60
N GLY A 65 -4.51 9.27 8.82
CA GLY A 65 -3.93 8.51 9.92
C GLY A 65 -2.41 8.50 9.87
N GLU A 66 -1.81 7.47 10.45
CA GLU A 66 -0.36 7.27 10.40
C GLU A 66 -0.01 5.80 10.15
N LEU A 67 1.15 5.55 9.57
CA LEU A 67 1.58 4.23 9.19
C LEU A 67 3.07 4.06 9.46
N GLU A 68 3.43 2.98 10.15
CA GLU A 68 4.83 2.58 10.28
C GLU A 68 5.19 1.69 9.08
N ILE A 69 6.25 2.07 8.36
CA ILE A 69 6.79 1.27 7.27
C ILE A 69 8.22 0.91 7.60
N SER A 70 8.52 -0.39 7.54
CA SER A 70 9.88 -0.91 7.65
C SER A 70 10.30 -1.42 6.29
N ALA A 71 11.52 -1.10 5.89
CA ALA A 71 12.09 -1.57 4.62
C ALA A 71 13.49 -2.11 4.88
N GLN A 72 13.88 -3.14 4.11
CA GLN A 72 15.17 -3.78 4.26
C GLN A 72 15.70 -4.24 2.92
N ILE A 73 16.97 -3.94 2.68
CA ILE A 73 17.73 -4.46 1.55
C ILE A 73 19.09 -4.89 2.07
N GLY A 74 19.45 -6.17 1.86
CA GLY A 74 20.66 -6.73 2.46
C GLY A 74 20.63 -6.61 3.98
N ALA A 75 21.70 -6.04 4.56
CA ALA A 75 21.79 -5.79 6.00
C ALA A 75 21.25 -4.42 6.43
N GLU A 76 20.85 -3.59 5.46
CA GLU A 76 20.35 -2.24 5.73
C GLU A 76 18.86 -2.27 5.99
N GLN A 77 18.44 -1.72 7.13
CA GLN A 77 17.04 -1.60 7.50
C GLN A 77 16.72 -0.15 7.82
N GLU A 78 15.54 0.27 7.39
CA GLU A 78 15.03 1.61 7.65
C GLU A 78 13.60 1.49 8.17
N VAL A 79 13.25 2.31 9.15
CA VAL A 79 11.91 2.39 9.70
C VAL A 79 11.46 3.84 9.65
N ALA A 80 10.27 4.08 9.10
CA ALA A 80 9.69 5.41 9.05
C ALA A 80 8.26 5.39 9.59
N LEU A 81 7.89 6.43 10.31
CA LEU A 81 6.51 6.67 10.72
C LEU A 81 5.96 7.78 9.83
N LEU A 82 5.04 7.42 8.95
CA LEU A 82 4.47 8.34 7.99
C LEU A 82 3.15 8.90 8.50
N ALA A 83 3.01 10.21 8.46
CA ALA A 83 1.77 10.91 8.76
C ALA A 83 1.04 11.25 7.46
N ARG A 84 -0.13 11.85 7.59
CA ARG A 84 -0.95 12.26 6.44
C ARG A 84 -0.13 13.06 5.42
N HIS A 85 -0.21 12.65 4.15
CA HIS A 85 0.48 13.22 2.98
C HIS A 85 1.97 12.87 2.89
N ASP A 86 2.52 12.15 3.84
CA ASP A 86 3.88 11.61 3.69
C ASP A 86 3.86 10.41 2.75
N SER A 87 4.97 10.20 2.07
CA SER A 87 5.10 9.11 1.12
C SER A 87 6.47 8.43 1.21
N CYS A 88 6.54 7.22 0.68
CA CYS A 88 7.82 6.55 0.51
C CYS A 88 7.86 5.73 -0.78
N ARG A 89 9.07 5.47 -1.23
CA ARG A 89 9.37 4.58 -2.35
C ARG A 89 9.98 3.30 -1.81
N ILE A 90 9.51 2.17 -2.30
CA ILE A 90 10.14 0.87 -2.07
C ILE A 90 10.77 0.44 -3.38
N ALA A 91 12.08 0.20 -3.36
CA ALA A 91 12.84 -0.18 -4.54
C ALA A 91 12.56 -1.63 -4.94
N PRO A 92 12.80 -2.00 -6.21
CA PRO A 92 12.79 -3.41 -6.60
C PRO A 92 13.75 -4.22 -5.71
N GLY A 93 13.28 -5.35 -5.20
CA GLY A 93 14.06 -6.21 -4.31
C GLY A 93 14.11 -5.78 -2.86
N GLU A 94 13.62 -4.61 -2.54
CA GLU A 94 13.57 -4.14 -1.15
C GLU A 94 12.36 -4.77 -0.44
N SER A 95 12.60 -5.40 0.72
CA SER A 95 11.55 -5.95 1.56
C SER A 95 10.83 -4.83 2.30
N ARG A 96 9.51 -4.92 2.42
CA ARG A 96 8.73 -3.94 3.17
C ARG A 96 7.75 -4.62 4.11
N ARG A 97 7.48 -3.96 5.22
CA ARG A 97 6.44 -4.33 6.18
C ARG A 97 5.66 -3.08 6.54
N LEU A 98 4.33 -3.18 6.49
CA LEU A 98 3.41 -2.13 6.93
C LEU A 98 2.86 -2.51 8.29
N HIS A 99 2.68 -1.52 9.17
CA HIS A 99 2.07 -1.74 10.48
C HIS A 99 1.38 -0.47 10.98
N ASN A 100 0.08 -0.57 11.22
CA ASN A 100 -0.66 0.50 11.89
C ASN A 100 -0.58 0.29 13.40
N ARG A 101 0.35 0.98 14.03
CA ARG A 101 0.55 0.90 15.49
C ARG A 101 -0.28 1.91 16.28
N SER A 102 -1.11 2.70 15.58
CA SER A 102 -1.98 3.71 16.21
C SER A 102 -3.31 3.09 16.66
N ASP A 103 -4.13 3.89 17.29
CA ASP A 103 -5.46 3.50 17.75
C ASP A 103 -6.58 3.90 16.77
N ARG A 104 -6.22 4.37 15.56
CA ARG A 104 -7.16 4.79 14.51
C ARG A 104 -6.85 4.09 13.20
N PRO A 105 -7.87 3.92 12.32
CA PRO A 105 -7.60 3.41 10.98
C PRO A 105 -6.64 4.32 10.20
N CYS A 106 -5.84 3.70 9.34
CA CYS A 106 -4.95 4.39 8.43
C CYS A 106 -5.39 4.12 6.99
N THR A 107 -5.50 5.15 6.19
CA THR A 107 -5.82 5.02 4.76
C THR A 107 -4.56 5.32 3.96
N VAL A 108 -4.16 4.40 3.09
CA VAL A 108 -2.93 4.52 2.30
C VAL A 108 -3.20 4.21 0.83
N LEU A 109 -2.60 5.01 -0.04
CA LEU A 109 -2.58 4.78 -1.49
C LEU A 109 -1.32 4.00 -1.85
N LEU A 110 -1.49 2.95 -2.65
CA LEU A 110 -0.41 2.18 -3.24
C LEU A 110 -0.43 2.38 -4.76
N VAL A 111 0.74 2.70 -5.33
CA VAL A 111 0.92 2.79 -6.78
C VAL A 111 1.94 1.73 -7.18
N MET A 112 1.56 0.85 -8.10
CA MET A 112 2.42 -0.22 -8.62
C MET A 112 2.35 -0.28 -10.14
N PRO A 113 3.45 -0.68 -10.80
CA PRO A 113 3.42 -0.92 -12.24
C PRO A 113 2.60 -2.16 -12.57
N ASN A 114 2.11 -2.20 -13.80
CA ASN A 114 1.34 -3.33 -14.33
C ASN A 114 2.21 -4.55 -14.71
N ALA A 115 3.48 -4.47 -14.51
CA ALA A 115 4.43 -5.53 -14.88
C ALA A 115 4.13 -6.87 -14.21
#